data_65407454e5c6a3549b081a45e19b9aae
#
_entry.id   65407454e5c6a3549b081a45e19b9aae
#
_cell.length_a   1.000
_cell.length_b   1.000
_cell.length_c   1.000
_cell.angle_alpha   90.00
_cell.angle_beta   90.00
_cell.angle_gamma   90.00
#
_symmetry.space_group_name_H-M   'P 1'
#
loop_
_entity.id
_entity.type
_entity.pdbx_description
1 polymer ?
#
loop_
_entity_poly.entity_id
_entity_poly.type
_entity_poly.pdbx_seq_one_letter_code
_entity_poly.pdbx_strand_id
1 'polypeptide(L)'
;MSNTTIADTSSPTTPSPKQDAKSVTEAFLAAKHQAELKIPKPPEEDKQKCIDNGVAFECRRAITDYLDQNKCFAGYNPVSNRLLELVSGTDLDNESKKELTKVFIHEPPPTHNISLRAKPLSEFMKPLTNDPGELIKHRFLCKGGGLLLVGQTGHGKSSLAMQLAIKWSLGQSCFGLEPAKPIKSLIVQAENDDGDVAEMKDGVFNGLNLNLDEQQCASQNIFVVRENERMGEELFKTTIEGLLIVHQPDLLWIDPALSYINGDMNNQKDVGKFLRNQLNPLLVKHNCGAVIIHHTNKPIASPDKILIDPAYLGAGSAEWANWARAVLALRKTDVAELYELVAGKRGARLKWRAQDGEGLSFGKYIMHSKRPDVICWSEMALAEAESLKANNGKTVDDVLKHVPESGLVAKDDLIKLCRQNGIGKNLVPDLLNELMEDGKLHEHLAKRSNARPKVLLGRQPNANKEPVLLELYSRNSNGIYFAPSNN
;
A
#
# COMPACT_ATOMS: atom_id res chain seq x y z
N MET A 1 46.12 -54.93 -35.83
CA MET A 1 46.09 -55.85 -34.66
C MET A 1 45.29 -55.15 -33.58
N SER A 2 44.41 -55.93 -32.95
CA SER A 2 43.53 -55.65 -31.83
C SER A 2 42.21 -54.94 -32.15
N ASN A 3 41.20 -55.79 -32.35
CA ASN A 3 39.77 -55.54 -32.30
C ASN A 3 39.36 -55.14 -30.88
N THR A 4 38.52 -54.11 -30.78
CA THR A 4 37.72 -53.87 -29.58
C THR A 4 36.25 -53.78 -29.99
N THR A 5 35.54 -54.79 -29.57
CA THR A 5 34.11 -55.02 -29.75
C THR A 5 33.30 -53.95 -29.01
N ILE A 6 32.41 -53.27 -29.72
CA ILE A 6 31.43 -52.37 -29.10
C ILE A 6 30.22 -53.21 -28.72
N ALA A 7 29.88 -53.20 -27.44
CA ALA A 7 28.68 -53.83 -26.90
C ALA A 7 27.45 -53.02 -27.27
N ASP A 8 26.47 -53.70 -27.80
CA ASP A 8 25.17 -53.24 -28.17
C ASP A 8 24.36 -52.81 -26.90
N THR A 9 23.93 -51.57 -26.83
CA THR A 9 23.09 -51.09 -25.77
C THR A 9 21.63 -51.26 -26.15
N SER A 10 20.94 -51.84 -25.26
CA SER A 10 19.53 -52.16 -25.17
C SER A 10 18.58 -51.14 -25.75
N SER A 11 17.60 -51.63 -26.45
CA SER A 11 16.40 -50.98 -26.99
C SER A 11 15.63 -50.20 -25.90
N PRO A 12 14.99 -49.05 -26.25
CA PRO A 12 14.11 -48.38 -25.34
C PRO A 12 12.86 -49.21 -25.09
N THR A 13 12.59 -49.44 -23.81
CA THR A 13 11.36 -50.09 -23.34
C THR A 13 10.16 -49.24 -23.79
N THR A 14 9.24 -49.85 -24.50
CA THR A 14 7.91 -49.32 -24.81
C THR A 14 7.22 -48.87 -23.55
N PRO A 15 6.58 -47.65 -23.48
CA PRO A 15 5.80 -47.24 -22.33
C PRO A 15 4.63 -48.20 -22.13
N SER A 16 4.38 -48.55 -20.87
CA SER A 16 3.24 -49.40 -20.47
C SER A 16 1.92 -48.78 -20.95
N PRO A 17 0.91 -49.58 -21.24
CA PRO A 17 -0.37 -49.08 -21.73
C PRO A 17 -0.97 -48.11 -20.71
N LYS A 18 -1.41 -46.94 -21.20
CA LYS A 18 -2.13 -45.93 -20.37
C LYS A 18 -3.33 -46.61 -19.71
N GLN A 19 -3.45 -46.47 -18.41
CA GLN A 19 -4.64 -46.92 -17.69
C GLN A 19 -5.88 -46.27 -18.29
N ASP A 20 -6.97 -47.02 -18.36
CA ASP A 20 -8.21 -46.49 -18.92
C ASP A 20 -8.85 -45.45 -17.98
N ALA A 21 -9.70 -44.60 -18.52
CA ALA A 21 -10.34 -43.52 -17.77
C ALA A 21 -11.19 -44.03 -16.60
N LYS A 22 -11.70 -45.28 -16.68
CA LYS A 22 -12.50 -45.92 -15.64
C LYS A 22 -11.61 -46.27 -14.44
N SER A 23 -10.44 -46.85 -14.67
CA SER A 23 -9.46 -47.16 -13.63
C SER A 23 -8.97 -45.91 -12.90
N VAL A 24 -8.73 -44.82 -13.64
CA VAL A 24 -8.34 -43.53 -13.06
C VAL A 24 -9.46 -42.94 -12.16
N THR A 25 -10.72 -43.08 -12.62
CA THR A 25 -11.88 -42.59 -11.85
C THR A 25 -12.09 -43.40 -10.56
N GLU A 26 -11.92 -44.75 -10.63
CA GLU A 26 -12.03 -45.61 -9.45
C GLU A 26 -10.95 -45.33 -8.42
N ALA A 27 -9.70 -45.10 -8.85
CA ALA A 27 -8.59 -44.73 -7.97
C ALA A 27 -8.83 -43.35 -7.32
N PHE A 28 -9.37 -42.39 -8.07
CA PHE A 28 -9.74 -41.08 -7.53
C PHE A 28 -10.84 -41.19 -6.46
N LEU A 29 -11.89 -41.95 -6.70
CA LEU A 29 -12.98 -42.15 -5.72
C LEU A 29 -12.47 -42.85 -4.45
N ALA A 30 -11.55 -43.81 -4.59
CA ALA A 30 -10.93 -44.47 -3.45
C ALA A 30 -10.06 -43.51 -2.63
N ALA A 31 -9.25 -42.68 -3.28
CA ALA A 31 -8.43 -41.67 -2.61
C ALA A 31 -9.29 -40.59 -1.92
N LYS A 32 -10.38 -40.16 -2.56
CA LYS A 32 -11.34 -39.24 -1.98
C LYS A 32 -11.99 -39.83 -0.72
N HIS A 33 -12.46 -41.05 -0.79
CA HIS A 33 -13.06 -41.75 0.36
C HIS A 33 -12.09 -41.92 1.53
N GLN A 34 -10.83 -42.27 1.26
CA GLN A 34 -9.81 -42.32 2.31
C GLN A 34 -9.49 -40.95 2.93
N ALA A 35 -9.53 -39.87 2.15
CA ALA A 35 -9.38 -38.51 2.66
C ALA A 35 -10.54 -38.15 3.60
N GLU A 36 -11.78 -38.44 3.19
CA GLU A 36 -12.99 -38.18 3.96
C GLU A 36 -13.02 -38.95 5.32
N LEU A 37 -12.53 -40.20 5.34
CA LEU A 37 -12.48 -41.04 6.57
C LEU A 37 -11.50 -40.50 7.62
N LYS A 38 -10.52 -39.69 7.26
CA LYS A 38 -9.52 -39.11 8.17
C LYS A 38 -9.93 -37.76 8.76
N ILE A 39 -11.06 -37.22 8.37
CA ILE A 39 -11.56 -35.92 8.83
C ILE A 39 -12.44 -36.15 10.06
N PRO A 40 -12.22 -35.48 11.20
CA PRO A 40 -13.15 -35.49 12.32
C PRO A 40 -14.51 -34.97 11.89
N LYS A 41 -15.58 -35.69 12.21
CA LYS A 41 -16.94 -35.25 11.90
C LYS A 41 -17.28 -34.01 12.71
N PRO A 42 -17.76 -32.94 12.04
CA PRO A 42 -18.12 -31.70 12.71
C PRO A 42 -19.48 -31.80 13.44
N PRO A 43 -19.79 -30.86 14.34
CA PRO A 43 -21.12 -30.71 14.90
C PRO A 43 -22.18 -30.52 13.80
N GLU A 44 -23.39 -31.05 14.00
CA GLU A 44 -24.49 -31.00 13.00
C GLU A 44 -24.88 -29.54 12.63
N GLU A 45 -24.80 -28.59 13.56
CA GLU A 45 -25.07 -27.16 13.31
C GLU A 45 -24.14 -26.54 12.27
N ASP A 46 -22.90 -26.98 12.21
CA ASP A 46 -21.91 -26.46 11.25
C ASP A 46 -22.11 -27.07 9.85
N LYS A 47 -22.64 -28.28 9.76
CA LYS A 47 -22.97 -28.92 8.48
C LYS A 47 -24.05 -28.16 7.72
N GLN A 48 -25.09 -27.72 8.41
CA GLN A 48 -26.20 -26.99 7.77
C GLN A 48 -25.71 -25.66 7.16
N LYS A 49 -24.87 -24.90 7.90
CA LYS A 49 -24.28 -23.65 7.39
C LYS A 49 -23.41 -23.85 6.14
N CYS A 50 -22.80 -25.03 6.00
CA CYS A 50 -21.95 -25.32 4.84
C CYS A 50 -22.76 -25.84 3.65
N ILE A 51 -23.85 -26.56 3.88
CA ILE A 51 -24.81 -26.96 2.83
C ILE A 51 -25.45 -25.71 2.21
N ASP A 52 -25.84 -24.76 3.05
CA ASP A 52 -26.45 -23.49 2.60
C ASP A 52 -25.48 -22.63 1.75
N ASN A 53 -24.18 -22.83 1.91
CA ASN A 53 -23.13 -22.15 1.12
C ASN A 53 -22.66 -22.95 -0.12
N GLY A 54 -23.24 -24.11 -0.41
CA GLY A 54 -22.95 -24.90 -1.60
C GLY A 54 -21.54 -25.56 -1.61
N VAL A 55 -20.90 -25.71 -0.45
CA VAL A 55 -19.57 -26.32 -0.32
C VAL A 55 -19.66 -27.53 0.61
N ALA A 56 -19.13 -28.68 0.19
CA ALA A 56 -19.02 -29.84 1.06
C ALA A 56 -18.18 -29.50 2.31
N PHE A 57 -18.80 -29.57 3.47
CA PHE A 57 -18.20 -29.18 4.76
C PHE A 57 -16.89 -29.92 5.02
N GLU A 58 -16.89 -31.22 4.75
CA GLU A 58 -15.76 -32.11 4.96
C GLU A 58 -14.50 -31.63 4.19
N CYS A 59 -14.68 -31.20 2.94
CA CYS A 59 -13.55 -30.71 2.13
C CYS A 59 -12.99 -29.39 2.68
N ARG A 60 -13.85 -28.47 3.08
CA ARG A 60 -13.43 -27.19 3.63
C ARG A 60 -12.65 -27.36 4.96
N ARG A 61 -13.16 -28.21 5.84
CA ARG A 61 -12.54 -28.49 7.12
C ARG A 61 -11.21 -29.21 6.97
N ALA A 62 -11.13 -30.20 6.06
CA ALA A 62 -9.87 -30.89 5.77
C ALA A 62 -8.79 -29.92 5.29
N ILE A 63 -9.14 -28.98 4.42
CA ILE A 63 -8.21 -27.96 3.94
C ILE A 63 -7.77 -27.06 5.09
N THR A 64 -8.71 -26.56 5.90
CA THR A 64 -8.42 -25.68 7.03
C THR A 64 -7.57 -26.39 8.09
N ASP A 65 -8.00 -27.59 8.54
CA ASP A 65 -7.27 -28.35 9.56
C ASP A 65 -5.87 -28.76 9.09
N TYR A 66 -5.70 -29.06 7.80
CA TYR A 66 -4.40 -29.36 7.23
C TYR A 66 -3.49 -28.14 7.15
N LEU A 67 -4.01 -26.98 6.78
CA LEU A 67 -3.28 -25.71 6.74
C LEU A 67 -2.85 -25.31 8.15
N ASP A 68 -3.73 -25.43 9.14
CA ASP A 68 -3.46 -25.10 10.55
C ASP A 68 -2.43 -26.05 11.19
N GLN A 69 -2.53 -27.35 10.92
CA GLN A 69 -1.61 -28.34 11.48
C GLN A 69 -0.19 -28.26 10.93
N ASN A 70 -0.04 -27.83 9.67
CA ASN A 70 1.26 -27.85 9.00
C ASN A 70 1.94 -26.49 8.94
N LYS A 71 1.32 -25.41 9.46
CA LYS A 71 1.86 -24.03 9.42
C LYS A 71 2.38 -23.61 8.03
N CYS A 72 1.77 -24.15 6.98
CA CYS A 72 2.27 -24.02 5.63
C CYS A 72 1.61 -22.84 4.92
N PHE A 73 2.24 -21.69 4.93
CA PHE A 73 1.74 -20.51 4.23
C PHE A 73 2.60 -20.05 3.04
N ALA A 74 3.71 -20.67 2.78
CA ALA A 74 4.63 -20.21 1.75
C ALA A 74 4.62 -21.12 0.53
N GLY A 75 3.94 -20.73 -0.52
CA GLY A 75 4.16 -21.24 -1.88
C GLY A 75 3.85 -22.72 -2.13
N TYR A 76 3.41 -23.41 -1.13
CA TYR A 76 3.17 -24.84 -1.15
C TYR A 76 1.66 -25.10 -1.18
N ASN A 77 1.19 -25.94 -2.10
CA ASN A 77 -0.18 -26.40 -2.06
C ASN A 77 -0.27 -27.69 -1.23
N PRO A 78 -0.53 -27.59 0.10
CA PRO A 78 -0.51 -28.74 1.00
C PRO A 78 -1.62 -29.76 0.67
N VAL A 79 -2.70 -29.28 0.06
CA VAL A 79 -3.80 -30.16 -0.38
C VAL A 79 -3.36 -31.04 -1.55
N SER A 80 -2.65 -30.48 -2.52
CA SER A 80 -2.09 -31.24 -3.63
C SER A 80 -1.13 -32.32 -3.17
N ASN A 81 -0.24 -31.99 -2.25
CA ASN A 81 0.72 -32.96 -1.72
C ASN A 81 0.06 -34.04 -0.89
N ARG A 82 -0.93 -33.67 -0.05
CA ARG A 82 -1.68 -34.66 0.72
C ARG A 82 -2.47 -35.61 -0.15
N LEU A 83 -3.07 -35.10 -1.25
CA LEU A 83 -3.75 -35.93 -2.23
C LEU A 83 -2.76 -36.83 -2.98
N LEU A 84 -1.61 -36.30 -3.36
CA LEU A 84 -0.53 -37.11 -3.97
C LEU A 84 -0.05 -38.22 -3.03
N GLU A 85 0.09 -37.95 -1.73
CA GLU A 85 0.39 -38.96 -0.72
C GLU A 85 -0.72 -40.03 -0.63
N LEU A 86 -1.99 -39.63 -0.61
CA LEU A 86 -3.13 -40.55 -0.54
C LEU A 86 -3.26 -41.39 -1.81
N VAL A 87 -2.92 -40.82 -2.96
CA VAL A 87 -2.96 -41.52 -4.28
C VAL A 87 -1.64 -42.27 -4.53
N SER A 88 -0.57 -42.03 -3.76
CA SER A 88 0.74 -42.66 -3.94
C SER A 88 0.73 -44.22 -3.78
N GLY A 89 -0.25 -44.76 -3.03
CA GLY A 89 -0.47 -46.18 -2.92
C GLY A 89 -1.19 -46.85 -4.09
N THR A 90 -1.52 -46.08 -5.14
CA THR A 90 -2.15 -46.61 -6.36
C THR A 90 -1.09 -46.77 -7.47
N ASP A 91 -1.29 -47.71 -8.40
CA ASP A 91 -0.41 -47.98 -9.54
C ASP A 91 -0.53 -46.92 -10.66
N LEU A 92 -1.11 -45.77 -10.34
CA LEU A 92 -1.22 -44.66 -11.30
C LEU A 92 0.13 -44.02 -11.56
N ASP A 93 0.37 -43.64 -12.79
CA ASP A 93 1.54 -42.87 -13.18
C ASP A 93 1.47 -41.41 -12.63
N ASN A 94 2.60 -40.73 -12.60
CA ASN A 94 2.70 -39.41 -12.01
C ASN A 94 1.85 -38.34 -12.72
N GLU A 95 1.56 -38.50 -14.00
CA GLU A 95 0.74 -37.58 -14.77
C GLU A 95 -0.74 -37.74 -14.42
N SER A 96 -1.21 -38.98 -14.33
CA SER A 96 -2.55 -39.31 -13.84
C SER A 96 -2.79 -38.86 -12.40
N LYS A 97 -1.79 -39.01 -11.52
CA LYS A 97 -1.84 -38.49 -10.13
C LYS A 97 -1.97 -36.98 -10.09
N LYS A 98 -1.24 -36.24 -10.94
CA LYS A 98 -1.37 -34.78 -11.07
C LYS A 98 -2.74 -34.35 -11.61
N GLU A 99 -3.26 -35.05 -12.61
CA GLU A 99 -4.58 -34.76 -13.18
C GLU A 99 -5.69 -34.98 -12.14
N LEU A 100 -5.63 -36.07 -11.37
CA LEU A 100 -6.57 -36.31 -10.27
C LEU A 100 -6.50 -35.22 -9.20
N THR A 101 -5.29 -34.78 -8.86
CA THR A 101 -5.09 -33.68 -7.91
C THR A 101 -5.68 -32.36 -8.41
N LYS A 102 -5.53 -32.07 -9.72
CA LYS A 102 -6.16 -30.90 -10.33
C LYS A 102 -7.68 -30.93 -10.27
N VAL A 103 -8.30 -32.08 -10.56
CA VAL A 103 -9.77 -32.26 -10.48
C VAL A 103 -10.28 -32.05 -9.08
N PHE A 104 -9.53 -32.46 -8.07
CA PHE A 104 -9.93 -32.32 -6.66
C PHE A 104 -9.80 -30.89 -6.14
N ILE A 105 -8.81 -30.14 -6.61
CA ILE A 105 -8.55 -28.76 -6.20
C ILE A 105 -9.29 -27.76 -7.08
N HIS A 106 -9.44 -28.07 -8.35
CA HIS A 106 -10.21 -27.29 -9.30
C HIS A 106 -11.49 -28.04 -9.65
N GLU A 107 -12.63 -27.46 -9.33
CA GLU A 107 -13.73 -27.61 -10.27
C GLU A 107 -13.16 -27.29 -11.66
N PRO A 108 -13.44 -28.12 -12.71
CA PRO A 108 -13.00 -27.79 -14.05
C PRO A 108 -13.36 -26.32 -14.26
N PRO A 109 -12.44 -25.47 -14.74
CA PRO A 109 -12.77 -24.08 -14.98
C PRO A 109 -14.10 -24.13 -15.75
N PRO A 110 -15.13 -23.40 -15.29
CA PRO A 110 -16.40 -23.43 -15.98
C PRO A 110 -16.02 -23.23 -17.41
N THR A 111 -16.27 -24.27 -18.25
CA THR A 111 -15.91 -24.23 -19.66
C THR A 111 -16.26 -22.83 -20.04
N HIS A 112 -15.24 -21.98 -20.28
CA HIS A 112 -15.52 -20.65 -20.71
C HIS A 112 -16.27 -20.87 -22.01
N ASN A 113 -17.56 -21.13 -21.88
CA ASN A 113 -18.48 -20.57 -22.81
C ASN A 113 -18.15 -19.09 -22.71
N ILE A 114 -17.07 -18.72 -23.37
CA ILE A 114 -16.88 -17.37 -23.87
C ILE A 114 -18.18 -17.13 -24.51
N SER A 115 -19.09 -16.67 -23.68
CA SER A 115 -20.44 -16.69 -24.11
C SER A 115 -20.38 -15.79 -25.31
N LEU A 116 -20.67 -16.36 -26.45
CA LEU A 116 -21.08 -15.65 -27.64
C LEU A 116 -22.25 -14.68 -27.31
N ARG A 117 -22.31 -14.24 -26.06
CA ARG A 117 -23.26 -13.29 -25.48
C ARG A 117 -22.75 -11.88 -25.70
N ALA A 118 -22.51 -11.57 -27.01
CA ALA A 118 -22.60 -10.19 -27.40
C ALA A 118 -23.99 -9.69 -26.98
N LYS A 119 -24.00 -8.64 -26.13
CA LYS A 119 -25.22 -7.98 -25.76
C LYS A 119 -25.43 -6.77 -26.66
N PRO A 120 -26.64 -6.49 -27.11
CA PRO A 120 -26.94 -5.24 -27.78
C PRO A 120 -26.58 -4.05 -26.87
N LEU A 121 -26.15 -2.96 -27.44
CA LEU A 121 -25.74 -1.76 -26.68
C LEU A 121 -26.87 -1.27 -25.74
N SER A 122 -28.12 -1.47 -26.14
CA SER A 122 -29.31 -1.11 -25.35
C SER A 122 -29.44 -1.87 -24.03
N GLU A 123 -28.79 -3.01 -23.86
CA GLU A 123 -28.78 -3.76 -22.60
C GLU A 123 -27.78 -3.23 -21.57
N PHE A 124 -26.85 -2.34 -22.01
CA PHE A 124 -25.87 -1.73 -21.10
C PHE A 124 -26.47 -0.49 -20.42
N MET A 125 -27.09 -0.71 -19.29
CA MET A 125 -27.65 0.39 -18.52
C MET A 125 -26.66 0.93 -17.51
N LYS A 126 -26.65 2.26 -17.34
CA LYS A 126 -25.89 2.90 -16.25
C LYS A 126 -26.54 2.51 -14.91
N PRO A 127 -25.78 1.98 -13.94
CA PRO A 127 -26.31 1.73 -12.61
C PRO A 127 -26.88 3.03 -12.03
N LEU A 128 -28.12 3.03 -11.58
CA LEU A 128 -28.78 4.22 -11.02
C LEU A 128 -28.27 4.54 -9.62
N THR A 129 -28.19 3.53 -8.77
CA THR A 129 -27.68 3.60 -7.38
C THR A 129 -27.05 2.27 -7.02
N ASN A 130 -26.05 2.29 -6.12
CA ASN A 130 -25.42 1.08 -5.55
C ASN A 130 -24.91 0.09 -6.60
N ASP A 131 -24.00 0.54 -7.46
CA ASP A 131 -23.32 -0.37 -8.39
C ASP A 131 -22.54 -1.45 -7.61
N PRO A 132 -22.93 -2.73 -7.65
CA PRO A 132 -22.29 -3.80 -6.88
C PRO A 132 -20.83 -4.07 -7.31
N GLY A 133 -20.46 -3.60 -8.50
CA GLY A 133 -19.11 -3.68 -9.02
C GLY A 133 -18.22 -2.50 -8.60
N GLU A 134 -18.77 -1.46 -7.97
CA GLU A 134 -18.02 -0.30 -7.56
C GLU A 134 -17.29 -0.55 -6.23
N LEU A 135 -15.99 -0.31 -6.20
CA LEU A 135 -15.16 -0.37 -4.98
C LEU A 135 -14.88 1.04 -4.46
N ILE A 136 -14.36 1.92 -5.32
CA ILE A 136 -14.16 3.33 -5.02
C ILE A 136 -15.12 4.14 -5.89
N LYS A 137 -15.83 5.05 -5.25
CA LYS A 137 -16.94 5.82 -5.84
C LYS A 137 -16.59 6.49 -7.17
N HIS A 138 -17.63 6.82 -7.89
CA HIS A 138 -17.55 7.36 -9.25
C HIS A 138 -16.86 6.42 -10.25
N ARG A 139 -16.87 5.11 -9.94
CA ARG A 139 -16.21 4.07 -10.73
C ARG A 139 -14.73 4.35 -10.94
N PHE A 140 -14.08 4.97 -9.96
CA PHE A 140 -12.63 5.17 -9.97
C PHE A 140 -11.93 3.80 -9.97
N LEU A 141 -12.34 2.91 -9.06
CA LEU A 141 -11.95 1.50 -9.04
C LEU A 141 -13.21 0.63 -8.96
N CYS A 142 -13.24 -0.43 -9.76
CA CYS A 142 -14.30 -1.42 -9.77
C CYS A 142 -13.74 -2.83 -9.69
N LYS A 143 -14.56 -3.78 -9.30
CA LYS A 143 -14.26 -5.22 -9.34
C LYS A 143 -13.85 -5.63 -10.76
N GLY A 144 -12.92 -6.57 -10.86
CA GLY A 144 -12.28 -6.95 -12.12
C GLY A 144 -11.31 -5.89 -12.69
N GLY A 145 -11.05 -4.80 -11.97
CA GLY A 145 -10.12 -3.74 -12.37
C GLY A 145 -8.94 -3.59 -11.43
N GLY A 146 -7.89 -2.90 -11.89
CA GLY A 146 -6.69 -2.62 -11.11
C GLY A 146 -6.43 -1.14 -10.90
N LEU A 147 -5.96 -0.80 -9.71
CA LEU A 147 -5.35 0.47 -9.33
C LEU A 147 -3.84 0.26 -9.21
N LEU A 148 -3.06 1.11 -9.83
CA LEU A 148 -1.60 1.14 -9.67
C LEU A 148 -1.24 2.28 -8.72
N LEU A 149 -0.57 1.94 -7.60
CA LEU A 149 0.03 2.90 -6.67
C LEU A 149 1.53 2.95 -6.90
N VAL A 150 2.02 4.04 -7.47
CA VAL A 150 3.43 4.20 -7.81
C VAL A 150 4.13 5.25 -6.96
N GLY A 151 5.43 5.08 -6.73
CA GLY A 151 6.27 6.03 -6.01
C GLY A 151 7.66 5.45 -5.78
N GLN A 152 8.64 6.29 -5.46
CA GLN A 152 10.02 5.84 -5.23
C GLN A 152 10.09 4.93 -3.99
N THR A 153 11.13 4.09 -3.96
CA THR A 153 11.46 3.27 -2.79
C THR A 153 11.70 4.17 -1.57
N GLY A 154 11.22 3.76 -0.40
CA GLY A 154 11.37 4.52 0.85
C GLY A 154 10.41 5.71 1.02
N HIS A 155 9.45 5.93 0.11
CA HIS A 155 8.47 7.01 0.21
C HIS A 155 7.21 6.65 1.03
N GLY A 156 7.19 5.52 1.73
CA GLY A 156 6.06 5.14 2.58
C GLY A 156 4.82 4.63 1.84
N LYS A 157 4.96 4.05 0.64
CA LYS A 157 3.83 3.48 -0.11
C LYS A 157 3.07 2.41 0.67
N SER A 158 3.80 1.52 1.37
CA SER A 158 3.20 0.43 2.14
C SER A 158 2.39 0.96 3.33
N SER A 159 2.89 1.99 4.04
CA SER A 159 2.14 2.64 5.12
C SER A 159 0.92 3.40 4.60
N LEU A 160 1.03 4.05 3.43
CA LEU A 160 -0.11 4.67 2.77
C LEU A 160 -1.15 3.63 2.35
N ALA A 161 -0.72 2.50 1.81
CA ALA A 161 -1.60 1.38 1.45
C ALA A 161 -2.31 0.79 2.67
N MET A 162 -1.61 0.60 3.79
CA MET A 162 -2.19 0.16 5.06
C MET A 162 -3.25 1.15 5.55
N GLN A 163 -2.97 2.45 5.53
CA GLN A 163 -3.94 3.47 5.92
C GLN A 163 -5.16 3.49 5.01
N LEU A 164 -4.98 3.38 3.69
CA LEU A 164 -6.09 3.26 2.73
C LEU A 164 -6.94 2.02 3.02
N ALA A 165 -6.30 0.86 3.22
CA ALA A 165 -7.00 -0.38 3.53
C ALA A 165 -7.80 -0.28 4.84
N ILE A 166 -7.23 0.31 5.90
CA ILE A 166 -7.89 0.53 7.19
C ILE A 166 -9.10 1.47 7.02
N LYS A 167 -8.92 2.63 6.41
CA LYS A 167 -10.03 3.58 6.20
C LYS A 167 -11.13 2.98 5.35
N TRP A 168 -10.77 2.27 4.28
CA TRP A 168 -11.76 1.64 3.39
C TRP A 168 -12.47 0.45 4.03
N SER A 169 -11.82 -0.29 4.94
CA SER A 169 -12.48 -1.36 5.69
C SER A 169 -13.59 -0.84 6.62
N LEU A 170 -13.46 0.41 7.06
CA LEU A 170 -14.45 1.12 7.85
C LEU A 170 -15.50 1.86 6.99
N GLY A 171 -15.42 1.79 5.67
CA GLY A 171 -16.28 2.55 4.76
C GLY A 171 -15.97 4.06 4.76
N GLN A 172 -14.81 4.47 5.26
CA GLN A 172 -14.44 5.86 5.41
C GLN A 172 -13.57 6.35 4.25
N SER A 173 -13.79 7.59 3.80
CA SER A 173 -12.96 8.23 2.79
C SER A 173 -11.54 8.49 3.31
N CYS A 174 -10.55 8.34 2.42
CA CYS A 174 -9.17 8.71 2.68
C CYS A 174 -8.65 9.52 1.50
N PHE A 175 -8.24 10.75 1.73
CA PHE A 175 -7.79 11.70 0.70
C PHE A 175 -8.80 11.90 -0.45
N GLY A 176 -10.10 11.83 -0.13
CA GLY A 176 -11.16 11.92 -1.13
C GLY A 176 -11.31 10.68 -2.02
N LEU A 177 -10.64 9.58 -1.69
CA LEU A 177 -10.87 8.25 -2.23
C LEU A 177 -11.95 7.58 -1.37
N GLU A 178 -13.19 7.70 -1.78
CA GLU A 178 -14.35 7.25 -0.99
C GLU A 178 -14.76 5.84 -1.43
N PRO A 179 -14.77 4.84 -0.53
CA PRO A 179 -15.27 3.51 -0.85
C PRO A 179 -16.78 3.53 -1.02
N ALA A 180 -17.30 2.70 -1.93
CA ALA A 180 -18.73 2.55 -2.14
C ALA A 180 -19.43 1.84 -0.96
N LYS A 181 -18.70 0.99 -0.26
CA LYS A 181 -19.08 0.24 0.95
C LYS A 181 -17.81 -0.09 1.74
N PRO A 182 -17.89 -0.57 2.99
CA PRO A 182 -16.74 -1.18 3.66
C PRO A 182 -16.10 -2.26 2.80
N ILE A 183 -14.78 -2.20 2.65
CA ILE A 183 -13.99 -3.07 1.75
C ILE A 183 -13.22 -4.10 2.56
N LYS A 184 -13.43 -5.37 2.27
CA LYS A 184 -12.61 -6.45 2.78
C LYS A 184 -11.34 -6.59 1.93
N SER A 185 -10.18 -6.53 2.55
CA SER A 185 -8.87 -6.50 1.89
C SER A 185 -8.04 -7.73 2.17
N LEU A 186 -7.32 -8.22 1.17
CA LEU A 186 -6.25 -9.19 1.29
C LEU A 186 -4.95 -8.53 0.80
N ILE A 187 -3.95 -8.42 1.67
CA ILE A 187 -2.64 -7.82 1.38
C ILE A 187 -1.63 -8.96 1.26
N VAL A 188 -1.09 -9.15 0.07
CA VAL A 188 0.02 -10.06 -0.21
C VAL A 188 1.28 -9.22 -0.33
N GLN A 189 2.22 -9.42 0.57
CA GLN A 189 3.43 -8.61 0.67
C GLN A 189 4.67 -9.47 0.91
N ALA A 190 5.85 -8.98 0.47
CA ALA A 190 7.10 -9.73 0.48
C ALA A 190 8.18 -9.14 1.39
N GLU A 191 8.10 -7.85 1.72
CA GLU A 191 9.23 -7.12 2.31
C GLU A 191 9.16 -7.00 3.83
N ASN A 192 7.96 -6.80 4.40
CA ASN A 192 7.80 -6.55 5.83
C ASN A 192 7.64 -7.85 6.61
N ASP A 193 8.20 -7.93 7.81
CA ASP A 193 7.91 -9.03 8.73
C ASP A 193 6.65 -8.75 9.59
N ASP A 194 6.31 -9.69 10.47
CA ASP A 194 5.12 -9.56 11.32
C ASP A 194 5.23 -8.38 12.28
N GLY A 195 6.45 -8.07 12.73
CA GLY A 195 6.74 -6.91 13.58
C GLY A 195 6.53 -5.59 12.84
N ASP A 196 7.06 -5.48 11.62
CA ASP A 196 6.89 -4.31 10.75
C ASP A 196 5.40 -4.06 10.43
N VAL A 197 4.65 -5.14 10.16
CA VAL A 197 3.21 -5.06 9.91
C VAL A 197 2.45 -4.60 11.16
N ALA A 198 2.83 -5.12 12.34
CA ALA A 198 2.22 -4.74 13.61
C ALA A 198 2.50 -3.27 13.94
N GLU A 199 3.76 -2.83 13.81
CA GLU A 199 4.14 -1.42 14.01
C GLU A 199 3.38 -0.49 13.08
N MET A 200 3.30 -0.84 11.80
CA MET A 200 2.57 -0.06 10.80
C MET A 200 1.08 0.03 11.11
N LYS A 201 0.44 -1.10 11.48
CA LYS A 201 -0.97 -1.15 11.89
C LYS A 201 -1.22 -0.26 13.10
N ASP A 202 -0.43 -0.43 14.17
CA ASP A 202 -0.60 0.33 15.42
C ASP A 202 -0.31 1.82 15.22
N GLY A 203 0.72 2.14 14.44
CA GLY A 203 1.04 3.51 14.07
C GLY A 203 -0.07 4.20 13.29
N VAL A 204 -0.75 3.49 12.37
CA VAL A 204 -1.92 4.01 11.65
C VAL A 204 -3.12 4.14 12.59
N PHE A 205 -3.41 3.15 13.43
CA PHE A 205 -4.51 3.21 14.40
C PHE A 205 -4.37 4.41 15.32
N ASN A 206 -3.17 4.62 15.86
CA ASN A 206 -2.85 5.77 16.73
C ASN A 206 -2.96 7.11 15.99
N GLY A 207 -2.49 7.16 14.74
CA GLY A 207 -2.54 8.38 13.94
C GLY A 207 -3.95 8.79 13.50
N LEU A 208 -4.82 7.82 13.27
CA LEU A 208 -6.23 8.03 12.94
C LEU A 208 -7.12 8.19 14.19
N ASN A 209 -6.57 8.00 15.40
CA ASN A 209 -7.31 8.00 16.68
C ASN A 209 -8.52 7.05 16.65
N LEU A 210 -8.34 5.84 16.12
CA LEU A 210 -9.42 4.86 16.02
C LEU A 210 -9.79 4.33 17.41
N ASN A 211 -11.09 4.25 17.68
CA ASN A 211 -11.59 3.59 18.87
C ASN A 211 -11.48 2.06 18.76
N LEU A 212 -11.71 1.34 19.86
CA LEU A 212 -11.54 -0.13 19.90
C LEU A 212 -12.46 -0.87 18.91
N ASP A 213 -13.69 -0.42 18.71
CA ASP A 213 -14.63 -1.04 17.80
C ASP A 213 -14.18 -0.87 16.33
N GLU A 214 -13.66 0.32 15.98
CA GLU A 214 -13.08 0.59 14.66
C GLU A 214 -11.82 -0.25 14.43
N GLN A 215 -10.92 -0.34 15.41
CA GLN A 215 -9.73 -1.19 15.33
C GLN A 215 -10.10 -2.66 15.14
N GLN A 216 -11.08 -3.16 15.89
CA GLN A 216 -11.57 -4.53 15.74
C GLN A 216 -12.20 -4.75 14.37
N CYS A 217 -13.05 -3.85 13.92
CA CYS A 217 -13.67 -3.92 12.59
C CYS A 217 -12.64 -3.95 11.48
N ALA A 218 -11.64 -3.05 11.53
CA ALA A 218 -10.56 -3.03 10.55
C ALA A 218 -9.74 -4.35 10.57
N SER A 219 -9.40 -4.83 11.77
CA SER A 219 -8.62 -6.07 11.95
C SER A 219 -9.34 -7.32 11.44
N GLN A 220 -10.67 -7.35 11.49
CA GLN A 220 -11.47 -8.46 10.96
C GLN A 220 -11.65 -8.41 9.43
N ASN A 221 -11.49 -7.26 8.83
CA ASN A 221 -11.69 -7.04 7.40
C ASN A 221 -10.40 -6.98 6.58
N ILE A 222 -9.23 -7.01 7.22
CA ILE A 222 -7.93 -6.95 6.56
C ILE A 222 -7.13 -8.19 6.90
N PHE A 223 -6.73 -8.92 5.86
CA PHE A 223 -5.89 -10.12 5.95
C PHE A 223 -4.55 -9.81 5.32
N VAL A 224 -3.46 -10.15 5.99
CA VAL A 224 -2.09 -9.94 5.50
C VAL A 224 -1.42 -11.29 5.37
N VAL A 225 -0.79 -11.53 4.24
CA VAL A 225 0.03 -12.72 3.98
C VAL A 225 1.42 -12.26 3.60
N ARG A 226 2.41 -12.79 4.30
CA ARG A 226 3.81 -12.63 3.93
C ARG A 226 4.20 -13.75 2.98
N GLU A 227 4.58 -13.37 1.77
CA GLU A 227 5.04 -14.30 0.77
C GLU A 227 6.30 -13.73 0.10
N ASN A 228 7.44 -14.29 0.43
CA ASN A 228 8.76 -13.83 0.02
C ASN A 228 9.50 -14.83 -0.90
N GLU A 229 8.90 -15.97 -1.22
CA GLU A 229 9.49 -16.86 -2.21
C GLU A 229 9.18 -16.38 -3.63
N ARG A 230 10.18 -16.47 -4.51
CA ARG A 230 9.95 -16.24 -5.93
C ARG A 230 9.05 -17.35 -6.48
N MET A 231 7.80 -17.03 -6.62
CA MET A 231 6.82 -17.94 -7.18
C MET A 231 6.99 -18.04 -8.69
N GLY A 232 7.10 -19.26 -9.20
CA GLY A 232 6.84 -19.52 -10.61
C GLY A 232 5.39 -19.15 -10.94
N GLU A 233 5.11 -19.00 -12.24
CA GLU A 233 3.80 -18.55 -12.75
C GLU A 233 2.63 -19.36 -12.19
N GLU A 234 2.73 -20.69 -12.23
CA GLU A 234 1.68 -21.58 -11.78
C GLU A 234 1.49 -21.52 -10.25
N LEU A 235 2.59 -21.46 -9.51
CA LEU A 235 2.55 -21.37 -8.05
C LEU A 235 1.92 -20.05 -7.59
N PHE A 236 2.30 -18.91 -8.21
CA PHE A 236 1.67 -17.61 -7.91
C PHE A 236 0.15 -17.69 -8.13
N LYS A 237 -0.27 -18.21 -9.29
CA LYS A 237 -1.70 -18.31 -9.61
C LYS A 237 -2.43 -19.19 -8.60
N THR A 238 -1.91 -20.36 -8.29
CA THR A 238 -2.53 -21.33 -7.36
C THR A 238 -2.59 -20.78 -5.94
N THR A 239 -1.52 -20.15 -5.46
CA THR A 239 -1.46 -19.57 -4.12
C THR A 239 -2.44 -18.42 -3.98
N ILE A 240 -2.42 -17.47 -4.92
CA ILE A 240 -3.34 -16.32 -4.88
C ILE A 240 -4.79 -16.79 -4.99
N GLU A 241 -5.07 -17.74 -5.87
CA GLU A 241 -6.42 -18.29 -6.00
C GLU A 241 -6.91 -18.97 -4.72
N GLY A 242 -6.06 -19.76 -4.06
CA GLY A 242 -6.37 -20.36 -2.76
C GLY A 242 -6.71 -19.31 -1.70
N LEU A 243 -5.92 -18.25 -1.62
CA LEU A 243 -6.17 -17.14 -0.70
C LEU A 243 -7.48 -16.40 -1.02
N LEU A 244 -7.78 -16.18 -2.30
CA LEU A 244 -9.03 -15.54 -2.73
C LEU A 244 -10.25 -16.40 -2.39
N ILE A 245 -10.15 -17.73 -2.50
CA ILE A 245 -11.21 -18.67 -2.12
C ILE A 245 -11.48 -18.61 -0.62
N VAL A 246 -10.41 -18.67 0.20
CA VAL A 246 -10.51 -18.71 1.67
C VAL A 246 -11.00 -17.37 2.21
N HIS A 247 -10.41 -16.27 1.79
CA HIS A 247 -10.67 -14.96 2.39
C HIS A 247 -11.80 -14.18 1.71
N GLN A 248 -12.14 -14.50 0.45
CA GLN A 248 -13.16 -13.80 -0.34
C GLN A 248 -13.10 -12.26 -0.21
N PRO A 249 -11.94 -11.64 -0.50
CA PRO A 249 -11.77 -10.21 -0.37
C PRO A 249 -12.50 -9.44 -1.49
N ASP A 250 -12.92 -8.22 -1.21
CA ASP A 250 -13.34 -7.28 -2.27
C ASP A 250 -12.12 -6.73 -3.03
N LEU A 251 -10.95 -6.62 -2.35
CA LEU A 251 -9.75 -5.98 -2.89
C LEU A 251 -8.49 -6.78 -2.52
N LEU A 252 -7.71 -7.13 -3.54
CA LEU A 252 -6.40 -7.76 -3.42
C LEU A 252 -5.31 -6.68 -3.54
N TRP A 253 -4.38 -6.63 -2.60
CA TRP A 253 -3.19 -5.79 -2.63
C TRP A 253 -1.96 -6.62 -2.90
N ILE A 254 -1.05 -6.14 -3.74
CA ILE A 254 0.22 -6.79 -4.05
C ILE A 254 1.36 -5.79 -3.80
N ASP A 255 2.22 -6.05 -2.81
CA ASP A 255 3.26 -5.14 -2.33
C ASP A 255 4.62 -5.83 -2.10
N PRO A 256 5.64 -5.54 -2.91
CA PRO A 256 5.58 -4.89 -4.22
C PRO A 256 5.32 -5.90 -5.35
N ALA A 257 4.81 -5.42 -6.48
CA ALA A 257 4.57 -6.27 -7.65
C ALA A 257 5.82 -6.96 -8.18
N LEU A 258 6.97 -6.33 -8.01
CA LEU A 258 8.27 -6.84 -8.47
C LEU A 258 8.62 -8.20 -7.87
N SER A 259 8.20 -8.47 -6.64
CA SER A 259 8.49 -9.74 -5.95
C SER A 259 7.79 -10.94 -6.57
N TYR A 260 6.72 -10.71 -7.34
CA TYR A 260 5.83 -11.76 -7.85
C TYR A 260 5.85 -11.92 -9.37
N ILE A 261 6.49 -11.02 -10.09
CA ILE A 261 6.66 -11.16 -11.55
C ILE A 261 7.75 -12.17 -11.86
N ASN A 262 7.41 -13.19 -12.64
CA ASN A 262 8.37 -14.14 -13.17
C ASN A 262 8.86 -13.65 -14.55
N GLY A 263 9.89 -12.82 -14.56
CA GLY A 263 10.45 -12.23 -15.78
C GLY A 263 11.05 -10.83 -15.54
N ASP A 264 11.28 -10.12 -16.63
CA ASP A 264 11.80 -8.77 -16.62
C ASP A 264 10.66 -7.75 -16.53
N MET A 265 10.65 -6.93 -15.46
CA MET A 265 9.68 -5.85 -15.26
C MET A 265 9.71 -4.76 -16.35
N ASN A 266 10.81 -4.69 -17.13
CA ASN A 266 10.95 -3.78 -18.25
C ASN A 266 10.40 -4.38 -19.55
N ASN A 267 10.20 -5.70 -19.58
CA ASN A 267 9.71 -6.40 -20.74
C ASN A 267 8.18 -6.36 -20.79
N GLN A 268 7.64 -5.75 -21.84
CA GLN A 268 6.19 -5.62 -22.04
C GLN A 268 5.48 -6.98 -22.06
N LYS A 269 6.11 -8.01 -22.64
CA LYS A 269 5.53 -9.37 -22.74
C LYS A 269 5.41 -10.01 -21.37
N ASP A 270 6.44 -9.91 -20.52
CA ASP A 270 6.46 -10.52 -19.20
C ASP A 270 5.46 -9.83 -18.25
N VAL A 271 5.46 -8.50 -18.26
CA VAL A 271 4.48 -7.71 -17.50
C VAL A 271 3.05 -7.97 -17.98
N GLY A 272 2.83 -8.01 -19.30
CA GLY A 272 1.53 -8.33 -19.87
C GLY A 272 1.06 -9.74 -19.51
N LYS A 273 1.96 -10.73 -19.48
CA LYS A 273 1.67 -12.09 -19.06
C LYS A 273 1.22 -12.13 -17.59
N PHE A 274 1.96 -11.50 -16.70
CA PHE A 274 1.61 -11.41 -15.28
C PHE A 274 0.24 -10.74 -15.08
N LEU A 275 0.04 -9.57 -15.65
CA LEU A 275 -1.16 -8.76 -15.39
C LEU A 275 -2.40 -9.31 -16.10
N ARG A 276 -2.28 -9.69 -17.40
CA ARG A 276 -3.44 -10.06 -18.22
C ARG A 276 -3.76 -11.54 -18.20
N ASN A 277 -2.74 -12.42 -18.13
CA ASN A 277 -2.96 -13.86 -18.24
C ASN A 277 -3.02 -14.54 -16.87
N GLN A 278 -2.39 -13.97 -15.84
CA GLN A 278 -2.42 -14.55 -14.49
C GLN A 278 -3.38 -13.80 -13.59
N LEU A 279 -3.19 -12.49 -13.38
CA LEU A 279 -3.96 -11.73 -12.41
C LEU A 279 -5.39 -11.44 -12.86
N ASN A 280 -5.62 -10.93 -14.07
CA ASN A 280 -6.97 -10.58 -14.53
C ASN A 280 -7.98 -11.73 -14.45
N PRO A 281 -7.66 -12.97 -14.87
CA PRO A 281 -8.58 -14.09 -14.75
C PRO A 281 -9.02 -14.34 -13.31
N LEU A 282 -8.10 -14.21 -12.35
CA LEU A 282 -8.39 -14.34 -10.90
C LEU A 282 -9.33 -13.23 -10.42
N LEU A 283 -9.05 -11.97 -10.79
CA LEU A 283 -9.89 -10.84 -10.40
C LEU A 283 -11.34 -10.99 -10.92
N VAL A 284 -11.48 -11.44 -12.16
CA VAL A 284 -12.81 -11.68 -12.76
C VAL A 284 -13.49 -12.87 -12.12
N LYS A 285 -12.80 -14.00 -11.97
CA LYS A 285 -13.34 -15.24 -11.39
C LYS A 285 -13.83 -15.04 -9.96
N HIS A 286 -13.06 -14.33 -9.14
CA HIS A 286 -13.36 -14.10 -7.72
C HIS A 286 -14.06 -12.76 -7.46
N ASN A 287 -14.47 -12.05 -8.51
CA ASN A 287 -15.22 -10.79 -8.42
C ASN A 287 -14.59 -9.78 -7.44
N CYS A 288 -13.27 -9.62 -7.50
CA CYS A 288 -12.51 -8.66 -6.68
C CYS A 288 -11.75 -7.65 -7.56
N GLY A 289 -11.31 -6.53 -6.96
CA GLY A 289 -10.38 -5.59 -7.58
C GLY A 289 -8.95 -5.85 -7.13
N ALA A 290 -7.99 -5.13 -7.72
CA ALA A 290 -6.60 -5.16 -7.25
C ALA A 290 -6.01 -3.76 -7.05
N VAL A 291 -5.14 -3.62 -6.04
CA VAL A 291 -4.17 -2.53 -5.91
C VAL A 291 -2.78 -3.12 -6.04
N ILE A 292 -2.03 -2.62 -6.99
CA ILE A 292 -0.63 -3.02 -7.20
C ILE A 292 0.27 -1.88 -6.77
N ILE A 293 1.18 -2.16 -5.83
CA ILE A 293 2.20 -1.22 -5.39
C ILE A 293 3.45 -1.44 -6.22
N HIS A 294 3.90 -0.36 -6.86
CA HIS A 294 5.01 -0.44 -7.81
C HIS A 294 6.00 0.72 -7.62
N HIS A 295 7.27 0.43 -7.80
CA HIS A 295 8.32 1.42 -7.70
C HIS A 295 8.41 2.29 -8.95
N THR A 296 8.83 3.55 -8.78
CA THR A 296 9.22 4.41 -9.91
C THR A 296 10.73 4.35 -10.11
N ASN A 297 11.19 4.56 -11.34
CA ASN A 297 12.61 4.81 -11.58
C ASN A 297 13.04 6.08 -10.83
N LYS A 298 14.31 6.12 -10.39
CA LYS A 298 14.88 7.39 -9.89
C LYS A 298 14.73 8.45 -10.99
N PRO A 299 14.30 9.67 -10.66
CA PRO A 299 14.28 10.74 -11.66
C PRO A 299 15.71 10.88 -12.20
N ILE A 300 15.86 10.75 -13.51
CA ILE A 300 17.08 11.22 -14.17
C ILE A 300 17.03 12.72 -13.97
N ALA A 301 18.04 13.29 -13.31
CA ALA A 301 18.17 14.73 -13.17
C ALA A 301 18.32 15.33 -14.56
N SER A 302 17.21 15.73 -15.13
CA SER A 302 17.13 16.40 -16.43
C SER A 302 16.83 17.86 -16.17
N PRO A 303 17.63 18.79 -16.71
CA PRO A 303 17.38 20.22 -16.55
C PRO A 303 16.02 20.65 -17.12
N ASP A 304 15.55 19.93 -18.12
CA ASP A 304 14.23 20.12 -18.71
C ASP A 304 13.23 19.21 -18.02
N LYS A 305 12.36 19.79 -17.20
CA LYS A 305 11.21 19.10 -16.60
C LYS A 305 10.27 18.62 -17.71
N ILE A 306 10.59 17.48 -18.31
CA ILE A 306 9.62 16.77 -19.14
C ILE A 306 8.46 16.44 -18.21
N LEU A 307 7.30 17.01 -18.46
CA LEU A 307 6.03 16.68 -17.80
C LEU A 307 5.69 15.23 -18.15
N ILE A 308 6.27 14.29 -17.40
CA ILE A 308 5.89 12.87 -17.52
C ILE A 308 4.48 12.75 -16.97
N ASP A 309 3.57 12.24 -17.79
CA ASP A 309 2.22 11.94 -17.34
C ASP A 309 2.28 11.04 -16.07
N PRO A 310 1.66 11.47 -14.98
CA PRO A 310 1.62 10.71 -13.74
C PRO A 310 1.21 9.24 -13.90
N ALA A 311 0.42 8.93 -14.92
CA ALA A 311 0.01 7.57 -15.23
C ALA A 311 1.19 6.65 -15.62
N TYR A 312 2.30 7.20 -16.12
CA TYR A 312 3.46 6.46 -16.62
C TYR A 312 4.70 6.58 -15.74
N LEU A 313 4.54 6.98 -14.49
CA LEU A 313 5.66 7.12 -13.54
C LEU A 313 6.20 5.77 -13.02
N GLY A 314 5.49 4.66 -13.23
CA GLY A 314 5.94 3.32 -12.81
C GLY A 314 7.26 2.94 -13.48
N ALA A 315 8.14 2.26 -12.72
CA ALA A 315 9.39 1.72 -13.27
C ALA A 315 9.10 0.63 -14.30
N GLY A 316 9.92 0.57 -15.34
CA GLY A 316 9.87 -0.50 -16.34
C GLY A 316 8.84 -0.27 -17.43
N SER A 317 8.10 -1.31 -17.78
CA SER A 317 7.21 -1.33 -18.94
C SER A 317 5.99 -0.41 -18.77
N ALA A 318 5.63 0.31 -19.84
CA ALA A 318 4.36 1.04 -19.93
C ALA A 318 3.12 0.16 -19.75
N GLU A 319 3.27 -1.16 -19.83
CA GLU A 319 2.18 -2.12 -19.65
C GLU A 319 1.54 -2.07 -18.27
N TRP A 320 2.29 -1.68 -17.24
CA TRP A 320 1.75 -1.42 -15.91
C TRP A 320 0.63 -0.38 -15.93
N ALA A 321 0.92 0.78 -16.53
CA ALA A 321 -0.04 1.86 -16.66
C ALA A 321 -1.17 1.52 -17.66
N ASN A 322 -0.85 0.81 -18.74
CA ASN A 322 -1.83 0.41 -19.75
C ASN A 322 -2.87 -0.56 -19.16
N TRP A 323 -2.45 -1.49 -18.34
CA TRP A 323 -3.34 -2.44 -17.68
C TRP A 323 -4.21 -1.76 -16.62
N ALA A 324 -3.65 -0.89 -15.79
CA ALA A 324 -4.35 -0.27 -14.69
C ALA A 324 -5.56 0.55 -15.18
N ARG A 325 -6.68 0.44 -14.47
CA ARG A 325 -7.86 1.29 -14.70
C ARG A 325 -7.68 2.66 -14.06
N ALA A 326 -7.02 2.71 -12.92
CA ALA A 326 -6.69 3.94 -12.21
C ALA A 326 -5.21 3.94 -11.81
N VAL A 327 -4.62 5.13 -11.68
CA VAL A 327 -3.23 5.30 -11.24
C VAL A 327 -3.17 6.40 -10.19
N LEU A 328 -2.54 6.09 -9.07
CA LEU A 328 -2.14 7.05 -8.04
C LEU A 328 -0.62 7.09 -7.98
N ALA A 329 -0.05 8.28 -7.97
CA ALA A 329 1.40 8.49 -7.85
C ALA A 329 1.71 9.27 -6.58
N LEU A 330 2.60 8.71 -5.76
CA LEU A 330 3.14 9.37 -4.58
C LEU A 330 4.48 10.01 -4.95
N ARG A 331 4.50 11.35 -5.02
CA ARG A 331 5.66 12.15 -5.37
C ARG A 331 6.21 12.87 -4.16
N LYS A 332 7.51 12.83 -3.96
CA LYS A 332 8.18 13.67 -2.98
C LYS A 332 8.26 15.11 -3.48
N THR A 333 8.04 16.06 -2.59
CA THR A 333 8.33 17.49 -2.84
C THR A 333 9.73 17.84 -2.34
N ASP A 334 10.15 19.08 -2.56
CA ASP A 334 11.41 19.60 -2.03
C ASP A 334 11.35 19.84 -0.50
N VAL A 335 10.16 19.78 0.08
CA VAL A 335 9.92 19.90 1.52
C VAL A 335 9.96 18.52 2.16
N ALA A 336 10.69 18.39 3.26
CA ALA A 336 10.77 17.13 4.01
C ALA A 336 9.36 16.71 4.49
N GLU A 337 9.08 15.41 4.41
CA GLU A 337 7.83 14.76 4.81
C GLU A 337 6.57 15.23 4.06
N LEU A 338 6.68 16.20 3.13
CA LEU A 338 5.58 16.64 2.29
C LEU A 338 5.62 15.94 0.94
N TYR A 339 4.51 15.33 0.57
CA TYR A 339 4.34 14.58 -0.67
C TYR A 339 3.11 15.07 -1.43
N GLU A 340 3.10 14.82 -2.71
CA GLU A 340 1.96 15.02 -3.58
C GLU A 340 1.37 13.68 -3.98
N LEU A 341 0.11 13.44 -3.66
CA LEU A 341 -0.67 12.29 -4.13
C LEU A 341 -1.39 12.70 -5.42
N VAL A 342 -0.92 12.19 -6.55
CA VAL A 342 -1.43 12.56 -7.87
C VAL A 342 -2.29 11.45 -8.44
N ALA A 343 -3.51 11.78 -8.85
CA ALA A 343 -4.41 10.89 -9.56
C ALA A 343 -4.21 11.06 -11.08
N GLY A 344 -3.47 10.15 -11.68
CA GLY A 344 -3.23 10.14 -13.12
C GLY A 344 -4.45 9.60 -13.87
N LYS A 345 -4.42 8.33 -14.26
CA LYS A 345 -5.52 7.70 -14.98
C LYS A 345 -6.81 7.70 -14.16
N ARG A 346 -7.92 8.14 -14.74
CA ARG A 346 -9.24 8.32 -14.11
C ARG A 346 -9.29 9.38 -12.98
N GLY A 347 -8.28 10.21 -12.80
CA GLY A 347 -8.26 11.24 -11.75
C GLY A 347 -9.49 12.14 -11.74
N ALA A 348 -10.00 12.55 -12.89
CA ALA A 348 -11.21 13.36 -13.00
C ALA A 348 -12.45 12.71 -12.33
N ARG A 349 -12.48 11.37 -12.18
CA ARG A 349 -13.58 10.67 -11.51
C ARG A 349 -13.62 10.90 -10.00
N LEU A 350 -12.48 11.25 -9.39
CA LEU A 350 -12.41 11.56 -7.97
C LEU A 350 -13.08 12.88 -7.61
N LYS A 351 -13.26 13.75 -8.61
CA LYS A 351 -13.89 15.07 -8.44
C LYS A 351 -13.22 15.93 -7.38
N TRP A 352 -11.90 15.76 -7.19
CA TRP A 352 -11.13 16.66 -6.34
C TRP A 352 -11.25 18.07 -6.88
N ARG A 353 -11.49 19.04 -5.99
CA ARG A 353 -11.68 20.43 -6.38
C ARG A 353 -10.35 21.15 -6.43
N ALA A 354 -10.19 22.02 -7.43
CA ALA A 354 -9.12 23.02 -7.47
C ALA A 354 -9.39 24.09 -6.40
N GLN A 355 -8.36 24.86 -6.07
CA GLN A 355 -8.41 25.89 -5.02
C GLN A 355 -9.42 27.01 -5.34
N ASP A 356 -9.58 27.35 -6.62
CA ASP A 356 -10.56 28.31 -7.13
C ASP A 356 -12.01 27.83 -6.99
N GLY A 357 -12.22 26.53 -6.66
CA GLY A 357 -13.53 25.91 -6.58
C GLY A 357 -14.20 25.61 -7.92
N GLU A 358 -13.69 26.14 -9.03
CA GLU A 358 -14.29 26.01 -10.35
C GLU A 358 -13.75 24.82 -11.15
N GLY A 359 -12.46 24.49 -10.95
CA GLY A 359 -11.78 23.41 -11.66
C GLY A 359 -11.72 22.08 -10.93
N LEU A 360 -11.14 21.08 -11.61
CA LEU A 360 -10.76 19.80 -11.02
C LEU A 360 -9.27 19.83 -10.66
N SER A 361 -8.95 19.36 -9.47
CA SER A 361 -7.58 19.03 -9.09
C SER A 361 -7.29 17.57 -9.40
N PHE A 362 -6.06 17.29 -9.78
CA PHE A 362 -5.54 15.92 -9.95
C PHE A 362 -4.48 15.57 -8.92
N GLY A 363 -4.19 16.47 -8.00
CA GLY A 363 -3.22 16.28 -6.94
C GLY A 363 -3.74 16.80 -5.60
N LYS A 364 -3.24 16.17 -4.52
CA LYS A 364 -3.41 16.59 -3.13
C LYS A 364 -2.07 16.52 -2.44
N TYR A 365 -1.81 17.48 -1.57
CA TYR A 365 -0.66 17.39 -0.69
C TYR A 365 -1.00 16.55 0.53
N ILE A 366 -0.12 15.60 0.83
CA ILE A 366 -0.19 14.77 2.02
C ILE A 366 1.15 14.81 2.75
N MET A 367 1.09 14.75 4.07
CA MET A 367 2.27 14.79 4.91
C MET A 367 2.31 13.56 5.80
N HIS A 368 3.49 12.96 5.93
CA HIS A 368 3.70 11.90 6.90
C HIS A 368 3.81 12.49 8.31
N SER A 369 3.27 11.79 9.31
CA SER A 369 3.36 12.23 10.72
C SER A 369 4.81 12.39 11.15
N LYS A 370 5.07 13.46 11.91
CA LYS A 370 6.39 13.69 12.56
C LYS A 370 6.48 13.07 13.97
N ARG A 371 5.37 12.53 14.48
CA ARG A 371 5.35 11.84 15.77
C ARG A 371 6.00 10.47 15.65
N PRO A 372 6.93 10.11 16.55
CA PRO A 372 7.70 8.87 16.43
C PRO A 372 6.85 7.59 16.59
N ASP A 373 5.71 7.70 17.28
CA ASP A 373 4.77 6.60 17.54
C ASP A 373 3.62 6.51 16.53
N VAL A 374 3.68 7.28 15.43
CA VAL A 374 2.59 7.40 14.46
C VAL A 374 3.10 7.22 13.05
N ILE A 375 2.65 6.17 12.39
CA ILE A 375 2.88 5.91 10.97
C ILE A 375 1.58 6.26 10.24
N CYS A 376 1.33 7.54 10.02
CA CYS A 376 0.07 8.02 9.46
C CYS A 376 0.28 9.19 8.51
N TRP A 377 -0.58 9.30 7.53
CA TRP A 377 -0.61 10.35 6.53
C TRP A 377 -1.79 11.28 6.78
N SER A 378 -1.57 12.56 6.67
CA SER A 378 -2.62 13.60 6.74
C SER A 378 -2.66 14.42 5.48
N GLU A 379 -3.85 14.86 5.07
CA GLU A 379 -4.01 15.81 3.97
C GLU A 379 -3.64 17.21 4.47
N MET A 380 -2.91 17.93 3.64
CA MET A 380 -2.52 19.32 3.88
C MET A 380 -3.28 20.24 2.94
N ALA A 381 -3.73 21.37 3.44
CA ALA A 381 -4.35 22.40 2.61
C ALA A 381 -3.35 22.90 1.54
N LEU A 382 -3.83 23.15 0.32
CA LEU A 382 -2.98 23.58 -0.78
C LEU A 382 -2.19 24.86 -0.45
N ALA A 383 -2.86 25.86 0.14
CA ALA A 383 -2.21 27.12 0.50
C ALA A 383 -1.07 26.92 1.52
N GLU A 384 -1.28 26.04 2.51
CA GLU A 384 -0.25 25.70 3.49
C GLU A 384 0.93 24.95 2.84
N ALA A 385 0.64 23.98 1.98
CA ALA A 385 1.67 23.24 1.25
C ALA A 385 2.49 24.14 0.32
N GLU A 386 1.87 25.07 -0.37
CA GLU A 386 2.54 26.04 -1.23
C GLU A 386 3.39 27.02 -0.44
N SER A 387 2.89 27.47 0.73
CA SER A 387 3.69 28.29 1.66
C SER A 387 4.93 27.54 2.12
N LEU A 388 4.79 26.28 2.56
CA LEU A 388 5.91 25.45 2.97
C LEU A 388 6.93 25.25 1.82
N LYS A 389 6.45 25.02 0.59
CA LYS A 389 7.33 24.89 -0.60
C LYS A 389 8.05 26.18 -0.91
N ALA A 390 7.36 27.33 -0.90
CA ALA A 390 7.97 28.63 -1.11
C ALA A 390 9.07 28.94 -0.07
N ASN A 391 8.87 28.43 1.14
CA ASN A 391 9.77 28.61 2.28
C ASN A 391 10.82 27.50 2.41
N ASN A 392 10.98 26.60 1.43
CA ASN A 392 11.84 25.43 1.49
C ASN A 392 11.61 24.58 2.77
N GLY A 393 10.38 24.48 3.22
CA GLY A 393 9.99 23.77 4.43
C GLY A 393 10.34 24.44 5.75
N LYS A 394 10.78 25.69 5.73
CA LYS A 394 11.07 26.46 6.94
C LYS A 394 9.82 27.15 7.42
N THR A 395 9.59 27.09 8.72
CA THR A 395 8.39 27.62 9.38
C THR A 395 8.75 28.63 10.46
N VAL A 396 7.75 29.33 10.99
CA VAL A 396 7.87 30.19 12.18
C VAL A 396 8.47 29.44 13.37
N ASP A 397 8.17 28.13 13.52
CA ASP A 397 8.71 27.32 14.61
C ASP A 397 10.24 27.13 14.49
N ASP A 398 10.76 27.07 13.26
CA ASP A 398 12.22 27.00 13.06
C ASP A 398 12.91 28.28 13.52
N VAL A 399 12.26 29.43 13.41
CA VAL A 399 12.77 30.69 13.97
C VAL A 399 12.63 30.69 15.48
N LEU A 400 11.48 30.27 16.03
CA LEU A 400 11.24 30.23 17.48
C LEU A 400 12.21 29.34 18.24
N LYS A 401 12.72 28.25 17.65
CA LYS A 401 13.76 27.40 18.27
C LYS A 401 15.01 28.20 18.67
N HIS A 402 15.26 29.32 18.01
CA HIS A 402 16.41 30.19 18.27
C HIS A 402 16.09 31.36 19.21
N VAL A 403 14.85 31.50 19.63
CA VAL A 403 14.43 32.50 20.63
C VAL A 403 14.18 31.78 21.96
N PRO A 404 14.90 32.11 23.03
CA PRO A 404 14.69 31.48 24.34
C PRO A 404 13.29 31.76 24.88
N GLU A 405 12.77 30.84 25.69
CA GLU A 405 11.49 31.05 26.39
C GLU A 405 11.54 32.19 27.39
N SER A 406 12.67 32.32 28.07
CA SER A 406 13.01 33.42 28.97
C SER A 406 14.31 34.08 28.49
N GLY A 407 14.23 35.34 28.13
CA GLY A 407 15.36 36.11 27.63
C GLY A 407 15.06 36.84 26.34
N LEU A 408 16.04 37.64 25.91
CA LEU A 408 15.92 38.47 24.72
C LEU A 408 17.09 38.18 23.76
N VAL A 409 16.84 38.23 22.48
CA VAL A 409 17.89 38.07 21.44
C VAL A 409 17.88 39.30 20.52
N ALA A 410 19.04 39.83 20.16
CA ALA A 410 19.10 40.92 19.23
C ALA A 410 18.58 40.48 17.84
N LYS A 411 17.74 41.32 17.22
CA LYS A 411 17.13 41.00 15.89
C LYS A 411 18.17 40.61 14.86
N ASP A 412 19.30 41.34 14.82
CA ASP A 412 20.41 41.04 13.90
C ASP A 412 21.11 39.70 14.22
N ASP A 413 21.28 39.38 15.50
CA ASP A 413 21.89 38.12 15.94
C ASP A 413 20.96 36.95 15.64
N LEU A 414 19.64 37.11 15.84
CA LEU A 414 18.63 36.10 15.47
C LEU A 414 18.60 35.85 13.98
N ILE A 415 18.60 36.91 13.16
CA ILE A 415 18.66 36.80 11.70
C ILE A 415 19.93 36.04 11.26
N LYS A 416 21.06 36.34 11.88
CA LYS A 416 22.33 35.64 11.58
C LYS A 416 22.25 34.16 11.97
N LEU A 417 21.70 33.86 13.13
CA LEU A 417 21.53 32.49 13.64
C LEU A 417 20.58 31.68 12.74
N CYS A 418 19.45 32.25 12.36
CA CYS A 418 18.51 31.64 11.41
C CYS A 418 19.19 31.28 10.09
N ARG A 419 20.01 32.20 9.54
CA ARG A 419 20.76 31.94 8.30
C ARG A 419 21.78 30.81 8.44
N GLN A 420 22.50 30.75 9.56
CA GLN A 420 23.45 29.67 9.84
C GLN A 420 22.75 28.30 9.93
N ASN A 421 21.46 28.30 10.28
CA ASN A 421 20.62 27.09 10.35
C ASN A 421 19.76 26.88 9.10
N GLY A 422 20.14 27.46 7.97
CA GLY A 422 19.56 27.16 6.66
C GLY A 422 18.23 27.88 6.35
N ILE A 423 17.87 28.92 7.11
CA ILE A 423 16.72 29.75 6.75
C ILE A 423 17.19 30.87 5.80
N GLY A 424 16.58 30.94 4.62
CA GLY A 424 16.96 31.88 3.55
C GLY A 424 16.93 33.34 3.99
N LYS A 425 17.86 34.14 3.47
CA LYS A 425 18.01 35.57 3.83
C LYS A 425 16.72 36.38 3.67
N ASN A 426 15.97 36.12 2.62
CA ASN A 426 14.76 36.85 2.29
C ASN A 426 13.53 36.34 3.07
N LEU A 427 13.59 35.12 3.57
CA LEU A 427 12.51 34.47 4.29
C LEU A 427 12.46 34.87 5.79
N VAL A 428 13.63 35.11 6.40
CA VAL A 428 13.70 35.43 7.85
C VAL A 428 12.85 36.65 8.23
N PRO A 429 12.89 37.77 7.49
CA PRO A 429 12.02 38.91 7.81
C PRO A 429 10.54 38.60 7.79
N ASP A 430 10.08 37.81 6.81
CA ASP A 430 8.68 37.43 6.66
C ASP A 430 8.20 36.57 7.83
N LEU A 431 8.97 35.53 8.21
CA LEU A 431 8.68 34.68 9.35
C LEU A 431 8.72 35.44 10.70
N LEU A 432 9.60 36.43 10.84
CA LEU A 432 9.63 37.29 12.02
C LEU A 432 8.38 38.16 12.11
N ASN A 433 7.91 38.72 11.00
CA ASN A 433 6.70 39.53 10.94
C ASN A 433 5.47 38.68 11.29
N GLU A 434 5.35 37.48 10.72
CA GLU A 434 4.29 36.53 11.04
C GLU A 434 4.25 36.19 12.54
N LEU A 435 5.41 35.92 13.15
CA LEU A 435 5.52 35.66 14.57
C LEU A 435 5.11 36.87 15.45
N MET A 436 5.39 38.08 14.97
CA MET A 436 4.98 39.28 15.66
C MET A 436 3.47 39.56 15.53
N GLU A 437 2.90 39.31 14.35
CA GLU A 437 1.46 39.42 14.11
C GLU A 437 0.68 38.39 14.93
N ASP A 438 1.18 37.15 15.02
CA ASP A 438 0.62 36.09 15.86
C ASP A 438 0.77 36.33 17.38
N GLY A 439 1.50 37.39 17.79
CA GLY A 439 1.78 37.65 19.20
C GLY A 439 2.68 36.60 19.87
N LYS A 440 3.41 35.81 19.11
CA LYS A 440 4.38 34.83 19.62
C LYS A 440 5.78 35.41 19.81
N LEU A 441 6.03 36.59 19.23
CA LEU A 441 7.29 37.33 19.32
C LEU A 441 7.01 38.79 19.52
N HIS A 442 7.76 39.42 20.41
CA HIS A 442 7.57 40.81 20.79
C HIS A 442 8.88 41.58 20.67
N GLU A 443 8.80 42.83 20.19
CA GLU A 443 9.93 43.75 20.13
C GLU A 443 10.16 44.46 21.48
N HIS A 444 11.39 44.53 21.91
CA HIS A 444 11.86 45.23 23.08
C HIS A 444 12.93 46.25 22.67
N LEU A 445 12.71 47.49 22.92
CA LEU A 445 13.69 48.55 22.73
C LEU A 445 14.75 48.46 23.85
N ALA A 446 16.01 48.32 23.45
CA ALA A 446 17.11 48.25 24.39
C ALA A 446 18.02 49.48 24.26
N LYS A 447 18.34 50.11 25.40
CA LYS A 447 19.24 51.26 25.49
C LYS A 447 20.54 50.90 26.16
N ARG A 448 21.63 51.54 25.71
CA ARG A 448 22.93 51.60 26.36
C ARG A 448 23.30 53.06 26.54
N SER A 449 24.11 53.37 27.58
CA SER A 449 24.44 54.73 27.99
C SER A 449 25.08 55.56 26.86
N ASN A 450 25.82 54.96 25.92
CA ASN A 450 26.55 55.68 24.85
C ASN A 450 26.41 55.04 23.46
N ALA A 451 25.31 54.31 23.16
CA ALA A 451 25.11 53.65 21.90
C ALA A 451 23.69 53.85 21.32
N ARG A 452 23.51 53.66 20.02
CA ARG A 452 22.21 53.66 19.38
C ARG A 452 21.31 52.57 19.99
N PRO A 453 19.98 52.83 20.17
CA PRO A 453 19.06 51.80 20.63
C PRO A 453 19.08 50.57 19.75
N LYS A 454 19.00 49.38 20.34
CA LYS A 454 18.88 48.11 19.64
C LYS A 454 17.46 47.55 19.83
N VAL A 455 16.98 46.86 18.82
CA VAL A 455 15.76 46.06 18.90
C VAL A 455 16.14 44.66 19.34
N LEU A 456 15.58 44.20 20.42
CA LEU A 456 15.64 42.82 20.92
C LEU A 456 14.29 42.16 20.72
N LEU A 457 14.29 40.86 20.52
CA LEU A 457 13.11 40.04 20.34
C LEU A 457 13.01 39.03 21.48
N GLY A 458 11.80 38.83 22.01
CA GLY A 458 11.52 37.86 23.05
C GLY A 458 10.11 37.28 22.91
N ARG A 459 9.89 36.14 23.55
CA ARG A 459 8.58 35.45 23.52
C ARG A 459 7.55 36.09 24.47
N GLN A 460 8.03 36.85 25.47
CA GLN A 460 7.16 37.52 26.42
C GLN A 460 6.94 39.00 26.03
N PRO A 461 5.73 39.51 26.16
CA PRO A 461 5.47 40.92 25.88
C PRO A 461 6.19 41.84 26.86
N ASN A 462 6.63 43.00 26.41
CA ASN A 462 7.15 44.05 27.26
C ASN A 462 5.98 44.75 28.00
N ALA A 463 5.65 44.26 29.19
CA ALA A 463 4.49 44.72 29.95
C ALA A 463 4.51 46.22 30.23
N ASN A 464 5.69 46.83 30.45
CA ASN A 464 5.84 48.22 30.83
C ASN A 464 6.10 49.15 29.63
N LYS A 465 6.30 48.63 28.42
CA LYS A 465 6.70 49.39 27.21
C LYS A 465 7.94 50.27 27.42
N GLU A 466 8.69 50.07 28.50
CA GLU A 466 9.91 50.82 28.77
C GLU A 466 11.11 50.21 28.09
N PRO A 467 12.11 51.03 27.69
CA PRO A 467 13.35 50.54 27.13
C PRO A 467 14.12 49.66 28.11
N VAL A 468 14.54 48.50 27.70
CA VAL A 468 15.38 47.58 28.47
C VAL A 468 16.79 48.16 28.62
N LEU A 469 17.29 48.24 29.84
CA LEU A 469 18.67 48.68 30.13
C LEU A 469 19.61 47.49 30.01
N LEU A 470 20.36 47.38 28.90
CA LEU A 470 21.24 46.23 28.58
C LEU A 470 22.37 46.02 29.63
N GLU A 471 22.71 47.03 30.38
CA GLU A 471 23.72 46.97 31.47
C GLU A 471 23.30 46.04 32.61
N LEU A 472 21.99 45.81 32.73
CA LEU A 472 21.40 44.95 33.76
C LEU A 472 21.26 43.46 33.28
N TYR A 473 21.54 43.18 32.04
CA TYR A 473 21.36 41.84 31.44
C TYR A 473 22.69 41.13 31.21
N SER A 474 22.76 39.86 31.58
CA SER A 474 23.90 39.01 31.20
C SER A 474 23.73 38.54 29.76
N ARG A 475 24.81 38.53 28.97
CA ARG A 475 24.82 38.07 27.60
C ARG A 475 25.63 36.76 27.50
N ASN A 476 25.03 35.71 26.92
CA ASN A 476 25.74 34.47 26.68
C ASN A 476 26.54 34.49 25.32
N SER A 477 27.30 33.41 25.05
CA SER A 477 28.09 33.24 23.83
C SER A 477 27.25 33.28 22.55
N ASN A 478 25.97 32.94 22.63
CA ASN A 478 25.03 32.93 21.50
C ASN A 478 24.32 34.27 21.30
N GLY A 479 24.70 35.31 22.02
CA GLY A 479 24.11 36.63 21.86
C GLY A 479 22.77 36.83 22.54
N ILE A 480 22.36 35.92 23.41
CA ILE A 480 21.09 35.96 24.15
C ILE A 480 21.31 36.71 25.46
N TYR A 481 20.37 37.64 25.79
CA TYR A 481 20.36 38.45 26.99
C TYR A 481 19.37 37.88 27.99
N PHE A 482 19.81 37.66 29.23
CA PHE A 482 18.98 37.19 30.34
C PHE A 482 18.85 38.26 31.40
N ALA A 483 17.64 38.48 31.89
CA ALA A 483 17.41 39.37 33.04
C ALA A 483 18.18 38.86 34.28
N PRO A 484 18.62 39.74 35.16
CA PRO A 484 19.20 39.32 36.42
C PRO A 484 18.18 38.47 37.20
N SER A 485 18.65 37.34 37.75
CA SER A 485 17.82 36.55 38.66
C SER A 485 17.46 37.46 39.85
N ASN A 486 16.16 37.68 40.03
CA ASN A 486 15.69 38.27 41.29
C ASN A 486 15.99 37.23 42.39
N ASN A 487 17.09 37.46 43.11
CA ASN A 487 17.33 36.81 44.40
C ASN A 487 16.40 37.39 45.47
#